data_ac7d53b6eb3974b28a0a769abf2eedae
#
_entry.id   ac7d53b6eb3974b28a0a769abf2eedae
#
_cell.length_a   1.000
_cell.length_b   1.000
_cell.length_c   1.000
_cell.angle_alpha   90.00
_cell.angle_beta   90.00
_cell.angle_gamma   90.00
#
_symmetry.space_group_name_H-M   'P 1'
#
loop_
_entity.id
_entity.type
_entity.pdbx_description
1 polymer ?
#
loop_
_entity_poly.entity_id
_entity_poly.type
_entity_poly.pdbx_seq_one_letter_code
_entity_poly.pdbx_strand_id
1 'polypeptide(L)'
;MAGLGLRGVSKGWLGASAVRFVAACGVAASLSGCLGYDGVINRGAVVDTRKAMQVKTGMAAPQVMQALGTPSTTSTIGGDAWYYVSQRLERSLAFMPQNITDQHVLAVYFDKSRKVARVADYGMEDGKPVDFLSRTTPVAGPEYHLIQSLLAKVSL
;
A
#
# COMPACT_ATOMS: atom_id res chain seq x y z
N MET A 1 15.12 -33.14 74.14
CA MET A 1 16.06 -32.41 73.27
C MET A 1 16.04 -33.14 71.96
N ALA A 2 15.32 -32.61 71.00
CA ALA A 2 15.06 -33.20 69.67
C ALA A 2 15.94 -32.54 68.63
N GLY A 3 16.84 -33.31 68.03
CA GLY A 3 17.65 -32.89 66.87
C GLY A 3 16.95 -33.28 65.61
N LEU A 4 16.44 -32.30 64.84
CA LEU A 4 15.86 -32.49 63.53
C LEU A 4 17.00 -32.59 62.46
N GLY A 5 17.21 -33.78 61.93
CA GLY A 5 18.12 -34.01 60.80
C GLY A 5 17.54 -33.52 59.48
N LEU A 6 18.15 -32.50 58.90
CA LEU A 6 17.87 -32.04 57.52
C LEU A 6 18.42 -33.06 56.54
N ARG A 7 17.54 -33.84 55.95
CA ARG A 7 17.86 -34.72 54.80
C ARG A 7 18.24 -33.88 53.61
N GLY A 8 19.44 -34.06 53.09
CA GLY A 8 19.96 -33.39 51.89
C GLY A 8 19.12 -33.69 50.65
N VAL A 9 18.55 -32.66 50.11
CA VAL A 9 17.93 -32.68 48.78
C VAL A 9 19.03 -32.86 47.75
N SER A 10 18.97 -33.96 47.00
CA SER A 10 19.92 -34.32 45.96
C SER A 10 19.87 -33.29 44.82
N LYS A 11 20.95 -32.52 44.67
CA LYS A 11 21.15 -31.45 43.67
C LYS A 11 21.30 -31.94 42.22
N GLY A 12 21.13 -33.23 41.94
CA GLY A 12 21.49 -33.81 40.61
C GLY A 12 20.39 -33.90 39.58
N TRP A 13 19.09 -33.79 39.97
CA TRP A 13 18.01 -34.12 39.02
C TRP A 13 17.27 -32.90 38.46
N LEU A 14 17.40 -31.76 39.10
CA LEU A 14 16.77 -30.49 38.63
C LEU A 14 17.53 -29.81 37.49
N GLY A 15 18.80 -30.15 37.27
CA GLY A 15 19.61 -29.47 36.23
C GLY A 15 19.29 -29.86 34.79
N ALA A 16 19.04 -31.15 34.53
CA ALA A 16 18.86 -31.61 33.15
C ALA A 16 17.49 -31.28 32.55
N SER A 17 16.44 -31.31 33.37
CA SER A 17 15.08 -30.93 32.96
C SER A 17 14.95 -29.40 32.82
N ALA A 18 15.54 -28.63 33.73
CA ALA A 18 15.54 -27.15 33.64
C ALA A 18 16.28 -26.65 32.40
N VAL A 19 17.41 -27.23 32.08
CA VAL A 19 18.18 -26.87 30.84
C VAL A 19 17.39 -27.22 29.59
N ARG A 20 16.68 -28.34 29.54
CA ARG A 20 15.82 -28.73 28.45
C ARG A 20 14.61 -27.78 28.26
N PHE A 21 14.00 -27.35 29.36
CA PHE A 21 12.91 -26.36 29.33
C PHE A 21 13.39 -24.98 28.86
N VAL A 22 14.55 -24.52 29.33
CA VAL A 22 15.12 -23.24 28.89
C VAL A 22 15.51 -23.28 27.41
N ALA A 23 16.09 -24.39 26.93
CA ALA A 23 16.41 -24.57 25.52
C ALA A 23 15.15 -24.61 24.64
N ALA A 24 14.08 -25.30 25.09
CA ALA A 24 12.80 -25.35 24.36
C ALA A 24 12.11 -23.98 24.31
N CYS A 25 12.12 -23.20 25.39
CA CYS A 25 11.59 -21.84 25.42
C CYS A 25 12.42 -20.89 24.54
N GLY A 26 13.73 -21.04 24.49
CA GLY A 26 14.63 -20.24 23.64
C GLY A 26 14.35 -20.45 22.14
N VAL A 27 14.11 -21.69 21.72
CA VAL A 27 13.73 -22.02 20.34
C VAL A 27 12.34 -21.50 19.99
N ALA A 28 11.37 -21.61 20.91
CA ALA A 28 10.02 -21.08 20.71
C ALA A 28 10.00 -19.54 20.60
N ALA A 29 10.82 -18.83 21.37
CA ALA A 29 10.93 -17.38 21.32
C ALA A 29 11.57 -16.88 20.00
N SER A 30 12.49 -17.64 19.39
CA SER A 30 13.10 -17.27 18.11
C SER A 30 12.17 -17.47 16.89
N LEU A 31 11.09 -18.26 17.01
CA LEU A 31 10.07 -18.41 15.96
C LEU A 31 9.01 -17.30 15.98
N SER A 32 8.95 -16.47 16.99
CA SER A 32 7.95 -15.39 17.11
C SER A 32 8.22 -14.21 16.18
N GLY A 33 9.38 -14.13 15.55
CA GLY A 33 9.75 -13.04 14.63
C GLY A 33 8.91 -12.95 13.35
N CYS A 34 8.13 -13.98 13.00
CA CYS A 34 7.33 -14.01 11.77
C CYS A 34 5.90 -13.46 11.95
N LEU A 35 5.49 -13.09 13.16
CA LEU A 35 4.10 -12.66 13.45
C LEU A 35 3.83 -11.17 13.18
N GLY A 36 4.86 -10.39 12.81
CA GLY A 36 4.74 -8.95 12.54
C GLY A 36 4.69 -8.57 11.05
N TYR A 37 4.43 -9.53 10.15
CA TYR A 37 4.32 -9.24 8.72
C TYR A 37 2.90 -8.78 8.39
N ASP A 38 2.72 -7.49 8.11
CA ASP A 38 1.43 -6.89 7.73
C ASP A 38 1.05 -7.10 6.25
N GLY A 39 1.98 -7.57 5.45
CA GLY A 39 1.73 -7.99 4.06
C GLY A 39 1.25 -6.91 3.10
N VAL A 40 1.11 -5.67 3.54
CA VAL A 40 0.62 -4.56 2.73
C VAL A 40 1.79 -3.79 2.12
N ILE A 41 1.80 -3.68 0.81
CA ILE A 41 2.83 -2.93 0.06
C ILE A 41 2.11 -1.88 -0.79
N ASN A 42 2.44 -0.61 -0.56
CA ASN A 42 1.98 0.48 -1.39
C ASN A 42 3.05 0.80 -2.45
N ARG A 43 2.66 0.82 -3.72
CA ARG A 43 3.54 1.15 -4.85
C ARG A 43 3.03 2.38 -5.59
N GLY A 44 3.96 3.12 -6.19
CA GLY A 44 3.67 4.33 -6.97
C GLY A 44 3.51 5.58 -6.12
N ALA A 45 2.86 6.59 -6.67
CA ALA A 45 2.51 7.79 -5.93
C ALA A 45 1.44 7.41 -4.90
N VAL A 46 1.82 7.30 -3.62
CA VAL A 46 0.82 7.11 -2.54
C VAL A 46 0.00 8.39 -2.44
N VAL A 47 -0.99 8.50 -3.34
CA VAL A 47 -1.95 9.59 -3.28
C VAL A 47 -2.97 9.21 -2.22
N ASP A 48 -2.72 9.70 -1.00
CA ASP A 48 -3.73 9.66 0.05
C ASP A 48 -4.98 10.40 -0.47
N THR A 49 -6.14 9.77 -0.36
CA THR A 49 -7.45 10.36 -0.74
C THR A 49 -7.62 11.76 -0.14
N ARG A 50 -7.08 11.99 1.04
CA ARG A 50 -7.06 13.32 1.68
C ARG A 50 -6.26 14.35 0.90
N LYS A 51 -5.13 13.95 0.32
CA LYS A 51 -4.30 14.83 -0.53
C LYS A 51 -4.97 15.08 -1.88
N ALA A 52 -5.61 14.07 -2.45
CA ALA A 52 -6.40 14.22 -3.67
C ALA A 52 -7.53 15.25 -3.50
N MET A 53 -8.23 15.22 -2.36
CA MET A 53 -9.29 16.19 -2.02
C MET A 53 -8.80 17.63 -1.82
N GLN A 54 -7.51 17.83 -1.59
CA GLN A 54 -6.92 19.18 -1.47
C GLN A 54 -6.74 19.85 -2.84
N VAL A 55 -6.66 19.06 -3.91
CA VAL A 55 -6.53 19.60 -5.27
C VAL A 55 -7.90 20.05 -5.77
N LYS A 56 -8.02 21.35 -5.99
CA LYS A 56 -9.27 21.99 -6.44
C LYS A 56 -9.08 22.64 -7.80
N THR A 57 -10.19 22.73 -8.54
CA THR A 57 -10.24 23.49 -9.79
C THR A 57 -9.73 24.93 -9.56
N GLY A 58 -8.92 25.42 -10.48
CA GLY A 58 -8.29 26.74 -10.43
C GLY A 58 -6.92 26.78 -9.74
N MET A 59 -6.46 25.72 -9.07
CA MET A 59 -5.12 25.64 -8.50
C MET A 59 -4.05 25.70 -9.60
N ALA A 60 -2.96 26.39 -9.36
CA ALA A 60 -1.84 26.42 -10.28
C ALA A 60 -1.01 25.12 -10.22
N ALA A 61 -0.42 24.70 -11.34
CA ALA A 61 0.38 23.48 -11.43
C ALA A 61 1.48 23.35 -10.36
N PRO A 62 2.23 24.41 -9.96
CA PRO A 62 3.19 24.30 -8.87
C PRO A 62 2.57 23.96 -7.52
N GLN A 63 1.35 24.42 -7.25
CA GLN A 63 0.62 24.10 -6.02
C GLN A 63 0.19 22.63 -5.99
N VAL A 64 -0.23 22.09 -7.14
CA VAL A 64 -0.54 20.66 -7.28
C VAL A 64 0.70 19.82 -7.03
N MET A 65 1.85 20.21 -7.59
CA MET A 65 3.12 19.51 -7.35
C MET A 65 3.55 19.56 -5.89
N GLN A 66 3.26 20.64 -5.19
CA GLN A 66 3.53 20.77 -3.75
C GLN A 66 2.63 19.86 -2.91
N ALA A 67 1.35 19.71 -3.30
CA ALA A 67 0.36 18.89 -2.58
C ALA A 67 0.52 17.39 -2.85
N LEU A 68 0.70 16.99 -4.12
CA LEU A 68 0.72 15.60 -4.56
C LEU A 68 2.13 15.05 -4.84
N GLY A 69 3.13 15.92 -4.98
CA GLY A 69 4.47 15.54 -5.41
C GLY A 69 4.59 15.42 -6.93
N THR A 70 5.66 14.73 -7.38
CA THR A 70 5.93 14.52 -8.81
C THR A 70 4.94 13.52 -9.41
N PRO A 71 4.32 13.83 -10.56
CA PRO A 71 3.41 12.90 -11.22
C PRO A 71 4.15 11.64 -11.73
N SER A 72 3.45 10.52 -11.78
CA SER A 72 3.99 9.26 -12.31
C SER A 72 4.21 9.36 -13.84
N THR A 73 3.34 10.05 -14.52
CA THR A 73 3.45 10.35 -15.96
C THR A 73 2.64 11.59 -16.32
N THR A 74 2.96 12.16 -17.46
CA THR A 74 2.25 13.32 -18.03
C THR A 74 1.79 13.01 -19.45
N SER A 75 0.70 13.61 -19.88
CA SER A 75 0.21 13.49 -21.26
C SER A 75 -0.28 14.84 -21.76
N THR A 76 -0.11 15.06 -23.04
CA THR A 76 -0.69 16.18 -23.78
C THR A 76 -1.84 15.74 -24.70
N ILE A 77 -2.19 14.44 -24.67
CA ILE A 77 -3.29 13.88 -25.44
C ILE A 77 -4.61 14.32 -24.80
N GLY A 78 -5.39 15.11 -25.51
CA GLY A 78 -6.65 15.68 -24.98
C GLY A 78 -6.46 16.93 -24.10
N GLY A 79 -5.21 17.42 -23.92
CA GLY A 79 -4.82 18.54 -23.07
C GLY A 79 -3.68 18.18 -22.13
N ASP A 80 -3.12 19.17 -21.42
CA ASP A 80 -2.10 18.91 -20.42
C ASP A 80 -2.72 18.18 -19.22
N ALA A 81 -2.25 16.96 -18.96
CA ALA A 81 -2.72 16.15 -17.84
C ALA A 81 -1.55 15.50 -17.09
N TRP A 82 -1.65 15.46 -15.76
CA TRP A 82 -0.74 14.77 -14.87
C TRP A 82 -1.44 13.57 -14.25
N TYR A 83 -0.79 12.40 -14.32
CA TYR A 83 -1.31 11.15 -13.80
C TYR A 83 -0.47 10.68 -12.62
N TYR A 84 -1.15 10.37 -11.52
CA TYR A 84 -0.59 9.79 -10.32
C TYR A 84 -1.14 8.39 -10.17
N VAL A 85 -0.29 7.38 -10.35
CA VAL A 85 -0.68 5.97 -10.28
C VAL A 85 -0.35 5.44 -8.90
N SER A 86 -1.33 4.91 -8.20
CA SER A 86 -1.19 4.27 -6.89
C SER A 86 -1.70 2.83 -6.94
N GLN A 87 -0.99 1.93 -6.27
CA GLN A 87 -1.37 0.54 -6.11
C GLN A 87 -1.21 0.11 -4.66
N ARG A 88 -2.18 -0.64 -4.19
CA ARG A 88 -2.10 -1.36 -2.94
C ARG A 88 -2.05 -2.86 -3.24
N LEU A 89 -0.98 -3.48 -2.78
CA LEU A 89 -0.79 -4.92 -2.90
C LEU A 89 -0.90 -5.53 -1.51
N GLU A 90 -1.59 -6.64 -1.43
CA GLU A 90 -1.68 -7.43 -0.21
C GLU A 90 -1.08 -8.81 -0.44
N ARG A 91 -0.35 -9.28 0.55
CA ARG A 91 0.24 -10.61 0.59
C ARG A 91 -0.15 -11.26 1.89
N SER A 92 -0.97 -12.28 1.83
CA SER A 92 -1.47 -12.97 3.02
C SER A 92 -0.37 -13.67 3.82
N LEU A 93 0.66 -14.19 3.15
CA LEU A 93 1.83 -14.82 3.77
C LEU A 93 3.09 -14.46 2.97
N ALA A 94 4.24 -14.38 3.63
CA ALA A 94 5.50 -13.93 3.03
C ALA A 94 5.92 -14.71 1.77
N PHE A 95 5.53 -15.97 1.64
CA PHE A 95 5.84 -16.84 0.50
C PHE A 95 4.74 -16.87 -0.58
N MET A 96 3.59 -16.24 -0.36
CA MET A 96 2.51 -16.18 -1.34
C MET A 96 2.71 -15.07 -2.36
N PRO A 97 2.14 -15.18 -3.57
CA PRO A 97 2.13 -14.10 -4.54
C PRO A 97 1.41 -12.87 -4.00
N GLN A 98 1.80 -11.71 -4.51
CA GLN A 98 1.14 -10.44 -4.18
C GLN A 98 -0.14 -10.33 -5.00
N ASN A 99 -1.24 -9.97 -4.36
CA ASN A 99 -2.49 -9.65 -5.01
C ASN A 99 -2.70 -8.14 -4.98
N ILE A 100 -3.07 -7.57 -6.11
CA ILE A 100 -3.45 -6.16 -6.18
C ILE A 100 -4.88 -6.07 -5.63
N THR A 101 -5.04 -5.40 -4.50
CA THR A 101 -6.34 -5.21 -3.84
C THR A 101 -6.96 -3.88 -4.18
N ASP A 102 -6.14 -2.89 -4.53
CA ASP A 102 -6.62 -1.58 -4.89
C ASP A 102 -5.68 -0.90 -5.87
N GLN A 103 -6.25 -0.21 -6.87
CA GLN A 103 -5.49 0.50 -7.89
C GLN A 103 -6.25 1.72 -8.35
N HIS A 104 -5.60 2.89 -8.22
CA HIS A 104 -6.15 4.17 -8.62
C HIS A 104 -5.20 4.93 -9.52
N VAL A 105 -5.77 5.67 -10.46
CA VAL A 105 -5.08 6.65 -11.30
C VAL A 105 -5.76 8.00 -11.09
N LEU A 106 -5.15 8.85 -10.26
CA LEU A 106 -5.61 10.23 -10.12
C LEU A 106 -5.09 11.05 -11.31
N ALA A 107 -6.01 11.59 -12.10
CA ALA A 107 -5.73 12.44 -13.24
C ALA A 107 -6.06 13.90 -12.91
N VAL A 108 -5.08 14.78 -13.08
CA VAL A 108 -5.24 16.23 -12.92
C VAL A 108 -5.08 16.87 -14.28
N TYR A 109 -6.16 17.45 -14.79
CA TYR A 109 -6.20 18.11 -16.10
C TYR A 109 -5.99 19.61 -15.94
N PHE A 110 -5.15 20.18 -16.79
CA PHE A 110 -4.83 21.59 -16.77
C PHE A 110 -5.43 22.31 -17.96
N ASP A 111 -5.79 23.56 -17.77
CA ASP A 111 -6.14 24.49 -18.83
C ASP A 111 -4.89 25.12 -19.48
N LYS A 112 -5.11 25.92 -20.52
CA LYS A 112 -4.03 26.65 -21.22
C LYS A 112 -3.23 27.59 -20.31
N SER A 113 -3.79 27.98 -19.18
CA SER A 113 -3.17 28.86 -18.17
C SER A 113 -2.41 28.04 -17.11
N ARG A 114 -2.28 26.71 -17.26
CA ARG A 114 -1.69 25.77 -16.32
C ARG A 114 -2.36 25.79 -14.94
N LYS A 115 -3.66 25.99 -14.94
CA LYS A 115 -4.51 25.85 -13.75
C LYS A 115 -5.35 24.58 -13.90
N VAL A 116 -5.65 23.95 -12.76
CA VAL A 116 -6.48 22.75 -12.70
C VAL A 116 -7.87 23.06 -13.27
N ALA A 117 -8.19 22.42 -14.38
CA ALA A 117 -9.52 22.49 -15.00
C ALA A 117 -10.44 21.40 -14.43
N ARG A 118 -9.92 20.19 -14.24
CA ARG A 118 -10.67 19.03 -13.72
C ARG A 118 -9.73 18.07 -13.00
N VAL A 119 -10.28 17.38 -12.00
CA VAL A 119 -9.64 16.25 -11.33
C VAL A 119 -10.55 15.03 -11.52
N ALA A 120 -9.97 13.88 -11.81
CA ALA A 120 -10.67 12.62 -11.94
C ALA A 120 -9.87 11.52 -11.23
N ASP A 121 -10.55 10.59 -10.59
CA ASP A 121 -9.94 9.45 -9.91
C ASP A 121 -10.46 8.16 -10.56
N TYR A 122 -9.61 7.55 -11.38
CA TYR A 122 -9.96 6.35 -12.11
C TYR A 122 -9.49 5.11 -11.37
N GLY A 123 -10.39 4.16 -11.20
CA GLY A 123 -10.10 2.81 -10.76
C GLY A 123 -10.75 1.79 -11.67
N MET A 124 -10.55 0.51 -11.37
CA MET A 124 -11.14 -0.60 -12.11
C MET A 124 -12.36 -1.12 -11.36
N GLU A 125 -13.50 -1.13 -12.01
CA GLU A 125 -14.73 -1.79 -11.55
C GLU A 125 -15.24 -2.71 -12.66
N ASP A 126 -15.39 -3.98 -12.38
CA ASP A 126 -15.81 -5.01 -13.36
C ASP A 126 -14.97 -5.03 -14.66
N GLY A 127 -13.65 -4.80 -14.52
CA GLY A 127 -12.73 -4.78 -15.66
C GLY A 127 -12.83 -3.56 -16.56
N LYS A 128 -13.56 -2.52 -16.14
CA LYS A 128 -13.70 -1.24 -16.85
C LYS A 128 -13.18 -0.09 -16.00
N PRO A 129 -12.50 0.90 -16.60
CA PRO A 129 -12.12 2.10 -15.88
C PRO A 129 -13.36 2.95 -15.57
N VAL A 130 -13.54 3.29 -14.31
CA VAL A 130 -14.62 4.14 -13.79
C VAL A 130 -14.00 5.33 -13.07
N ASP A 131 -14.54 6.52 -13.29
CA ASP A 131 -14.17 7.71 -12.53
C ASP A 131 -14.97 7.74 -11.21
N PHE A 132 -14.30 7.51 -10.10
CA PHE A 132 -14.93 7.46 -8.78
C PHE A 132 -15.40 8.84 -8.28
N LEU A 133 -14.83 9.93 -8.79
CA LEU A 133 -15.26 11.28 -8.42
C LEU A 133 -16.57 11.67 -9.11
N SER A 134 -16.71 11.35 -10.39
CA SER A 134 -17.92 11.69 -11.17
C SER A 134 -18.88 10.52 -11.34
N ARG A 135 -18.45 9.30 -10.97
CA ARG A 135 -19.18 8.04 -11.17
C ARG A 135 -19.61 7.82 -12.63
N THR A 136 -18.81 8.30 -13.54
CA THR A 136 -19.05 8.16 -14.99
C THR A 136 -17.96 7.29 -15.59
N THR A 137 -18.34 6.45 -16.55
CA THR A 137 -17.36 5.74 -17.38
C THR A 137 -16.78 6.74 -18.37
N PRO A 138 -15.44 6.85 -18.51
CA PRO A 138 -14.85 7.71 -19.53
C PRO A 138 -15.41 7.35 -20.91
N VAL A 139 -15.83 8.35 -21.67
CA VAL A 139 -16.31 8.13 -23.03
C VAL A 139 -15.17 7.64 -23.90
N ALA A 140 -15.42 6.63 -24.73
CA ALA A 140 -14.43 6.04 -25.63
C ALA A 140 -13.65 7.12 -26.41
N GLY A 141 -12.31 7.07 -26.33
CA GLY A 141 -11.40 8.02 -26.96
C GLY A 141 -9.94 7.68 -26.67
N PRO A 142 -8.99 8.43 -27.23
CA PRO A 142 -7.56 8.19 -27.02
C PRO A 142 -7.16 8.28 -25.53
N GLU A 143 -7.86 9.09 -24.75
CA GLU A 143 -7.70 9.21 -23.30
C GLU A 143 -8.13 7.93 -22.56
N TYR A 144 -9.22 7.30 -22.99
CA TYR A 144 -9.68 6.02 -22.44
C TYR A 144 -8.61 4.93 -22.57
N HIS A 145 -7.99 4.81 -23.75
CA HIS A 145 -6.92 3.84 -23.99
C HIS A 145 -5.69 4.11 -23.14
N LEU A 146 -5.36 5.38 -22.89
CA LEU A 146 -4.25 5.75 -22.03
C LEU A 146 -4.53 5.34 -20.57
N ILE A 147 -5.70 5.67 -20.04
CA ILE A 147 -6.11 5.31 -18.68
C ILE A 147 -6.16 3.78 -18.54
N GLN A 148 -6.76 3.09 -19.50
CA GLN A 148 -6.80 1.62 -19.53
C GLN A 148 -5.39 1.02 -19.56
N SER A 149 -4.47 1.57 -20.36
CA SER A 149 -3.09 1.08 -20.44
C SER A 149 -2.30 1.33 -19.14
N LEU A 150 -2.53 2.46 -18.47
CA LEU A 150 -1.94 2.75 -17.17
C LEU A 150 -2.44 1.78 -16.10
N LEU A 151 -3.74 1.50 -16.09
CA LEU A 151 -4.34 0.53 -15.17
C LEU A 151 -3.89 -0.90 -15.47
N ALA A 152 -3.82 -1.31 -16.75
CA ALA A 152 -3.41 -2.65 -17.15
C ALA A 152 -1.90 -2.89 -16.97
N LYS A 153 -1.05 -1.92 -17.31
CA LYS A 153 0.42 -2.05 -17.28
C LYS A 153 0.98 -2.15 -15.87
N VAL A 154 0.26 -1.65 -14.89
CA VAL A 154 0.65 -1.70 -13.48
C VAL A 154 0.20 -3.04 -12.85
N SER A 155 -0.61 -3.84 -13.54
CA SER A 155 -1.10 -5.18 -13.09
C SER A 155 -0.11 -6.32 -13.38
N LEU A 156 1.03 -6.06 -14.00
CA LEU A 156 2.12 -7.02 -14.26
C LEU A 156 3.27 -6.77 -13.25
#